data_155dd1c844207a914c6d7cff2ed403be
#
_entry.id   155dd1c844207a914c6d7cff2ed403be
#
_cell.length_a   1.000
_cell.length_b   1.000
_cell.length_c   1.000
_cell.angle_alpha   90.00
_cell.angle_beta   90.00
_cell.angle_gamma   90.00
#
_symmetry.space_group_name_H-M   'P 1'
#
loop_
_entity.id
_entity.type
_entity.pdbx_description
1 polymer ?
#
loop_
_entity_poly.entity_id
_entity_poly.type
_entity_poly.pdbx_seq_one_letter_code
_entity_poly.pdbx_strand_id
1 'polypeptide(L)'
;LVVCALGGLKESDGEQYVEAIASPASSSASLEALRDALVREERVSFTYVSASGIQTRRVVDPWSLEATATGWLLRGWCTRAEQARSFAVASISDVRGEGRRVEEPRRVRQDAPTWTLEVDRDARWIADEYDGHIAAELADGGARITLPVWNEQWGLSLLIDIAPHLRAVSPD
;
A
#
# COMPACT_ATOMS: atom_id res chain seq x y z
N LEU A 1 26.46 -57.84 2.19
CA LEU A 1 25.35 -57.96 3.17
C LEU A 1 24.88 -56.56 3.56
N VAL A 2 23.61 -56.34 3.29
CA VAL A 2 22.82 -55.12 3.44
C VAL A 2 22.52 -54.86 4.92
N VAL A 3 22.54 -53.60 5.36
CA VAL A 3 21.57 -53.11 6.34
C VAL A 3 21.22 -51.64 6.04
N CYS A 4 19.95 -51.43 5.76
CA CYS A 4 19.28 -50.16 5.75
C CYS A 4 19.25 -49.49 7.11
N ALA A 5 19.47 -48.19 7.17
CA ALA A 5 19.00 -47.36 8.26
C ALA A 5 18.18 -46.21 7.70
N LEU A 6 16.90 -46.29 7.93
CA LEU A 6 15.93 -45.23 7.78
C LEU A 6 16.20 -44.15 8.81
N GLY A 7 16.63 -43.01 8.36
CA GLY A 7 16.66 -41.79 9.13
C GLY A 7 15.63 -40.83 8.59
N GLY A 8 14.55 -40.62 9.37
CA GLY A 8 13.45 -39.74 9.02
C GLY A 8 13.93 -38.30 8.79
N LEU A 9 13.64 -37.78 7.58
CA LEU A 9 13.71 -36.38 7.29
C LEU A 9 12.43 -35.74 7.85
N LYS A 10 12.60 -34.93 8.89
CA LYS A 10 11.63 -33.94 9.27
C LYS A 10 11.47 -32.97 8.08
N GLU A 11 10.31 -32.94 7.49
CA GLU A 11 9.89 -31.81 6.68
C GLU A 11 9.84 -30.59 7.58
N SER A 12 10.83 -29.71 7.42
CA SER A 12 10.72 -28.35 7.86
C SER A 12 9.83 -27.66 6.85
N ASP A 13 8.68 -27.16 7.32
CA ASP A 13 7.83 -26.21 6.60
C ASP A 13 8.70 -25.07 6.10
N GLY A 14 9.08 -25.15 4.84
CA GLY A 14 9.67 -24.04 4.12
C GLY A 14 8.57 -23.02 3.87
N GLU A 15 8.57 -21.96 4.64
CA GLU A 15 7.90 -20.73 4.24
C GLU A 15 8.39 -20.40 2.84
N GLN A 16 7.54 -20.67 1.85
CA GLN A 16 7.75 -20.23 0.50
C GLN A 16 7.61 -18.71 0.51
N TYR A 17 8.74 -18.04 0.57
CA TYR A 17 8.87 -16.64 0.22
C TYR A 17 8.54 -16.53 -1.28
N VAL A 18 7.26 -16.38 -1.56
CA VAL A 18 6.81 -16.12 -2.93
C VAL A 18 7.13 -14.66 -3.19
N GLU A 19 8.23 -14.44 -3.86
CA GLU A 19 8.55 -13.18 -4.49
C GLU A 19 7.50 -12.92 -5.58
N ALA A 20 6.37 -12.36 -5.16
CA ALA A 20 5.28 -11.99 -6.05
C ALA A 20 5.64 -10.71 -6.79
N ILE A 21 6.61 -10.81 -7.70
CA ILE A 21 6.76 -9.83 -8.77
C ILE A 21 5.50 -9.98 -9.62
N ALA A 22 4.56 -9.03 -9.48
CA ALA A 22 3.36 -9.01 -10.30
C ALA A 22 3.77 -9.07 -11.78
N SER A 23 3.34 -10.10 -12.48
CA SER A 23 3.63 -10.27 -13.89
C SER A 23 3.07 -9.06 -14.67
N PRO A 24 3.75 -8.53 -15.69
CA PRO A 24 3.27 -7.41 -16.50
C PRO A 24 1.84 -7.60 -17.03
N ALA A 25 1.44 -8.84 -17.30
CA ALA A 25 0.09 -9.19 -17.72
C ALA A 25 -0.96 -8.97 -16.62
N SER A 26 -0.63 -9.25 -15.35
CA SER A 26 -1.52 -9.03 -14.21
C SER A 26 -1.75 -7.52 -13.97
N SER A 27 -0.72 -6.73 -14.14
CA SER A 27 -0.78 -5.27 -14.01
C SER A 27 -1.67 -4.63 -15.09
N SER A 28 -1.63 -5.12 -16.33
CA SER A 28 -2.49 -4.65 -17.41
C SER A 28 -3.96 -4.97 -17.15
N ALA A 29 -4.27 -6.21 -16.77
CA ALA A 29 -5.65 -6.62 -16.46
C ALA A 29 -6.22 -5.86 -15.25
N SER A 30 -5.41 -5.63 -14.21
CA SER A 30 -5.81 -4.82 -13.06
C SER A 30 -6.10 -3.38 -13.46
N LEU A 31 -5.28 -2.78 -14.33
CA LEU A 31 -5.47 -1.41 -14.81
C LEU A 31 -6.77 -1.27 -15.60
N GLU A 32 -7.08 -2.22 -16.48
CA GLU A 32 -8.33 -2.23 -17.25
C GLU A 32 -9.54 -2.35 -16.33
N ALA A 33 -9.51 -3.30 -15.39
CA ALA A 33 -10.60 -3.49 -14.44
C ALA A 33 -10.84 -2.24 -13.57
N LEU A 34 -9.77 -1.55 -13.16
CA LEU A 34 -9.88 -0.31 -12.38
C LEU A 34 -10.41 0.85 -13.22
N ARG A 35 -10.05 0.95 -14.51
CA ARG A 35 -10.62 1.93 -15.43
C ARG A 35 -12.12 1.72 -15.61
N ASP A 36 -12.51 0.49 -15.81
CA ASP A 36 -13.93 0.12 -15.95
C ASP A 36 -14.72 0.46 -14.68
N ALA A 37 -14.16 0.19 -13.51
CA ALA A 37 -14.78 0.52 -12.23
C ALA A 37 -14.92 2.03 -12.03
N LEU A 38 -13.95 2.83 -12.44
CA LEU A 38 -14.03 4.29 -12.41
C LEU A 38 -15.16 4.81 -13.30
N VAL A 39 -15.29 4.29 -14.53
CA VAL A 39 -16.35 4.67 -15.47
C VAL A 39 -17.74 4.31 -14.93
N ARG A 40 -17.84 3.16 -14.25
CA ARG A 40 -19.12 2.70 -13.66
C ARG A 40 -19.41 3.28 -12.29
N GLU A 41 -18.51 4.10 -11.74
CA GLU A 41 -18.58 4.59 -10.36
C GLU A 41 -18.74 3.43 -9.34
N GLU A 42 -17.99 2.38 -9.54
CA GLU A 42 -18.09 1.15 -8.79
C GLU A 42 -17.02 1.07 -7.70
N ARG A 43 -17.42 0.64 -6.49
CA ARG A 43 -16.52 0.23 -5.42
C ARG A 43 -15.79 -1.03 -5.86
N VAL A 44 -14.52 -1.12 -5.56
CA VAL A 44 -13.70 -2.30 -5.89
C VAL A 44 -13.09 -2.92 -4.65
N SER A 45 -12.91 -4.23 -4.69
CA SER A 45 -12.03 -4.94 -3.79
C SER A 45 -10.87 -5.53 -4.58
N PHE A 46 -9.70 -5.56 -3.97
CA PHE A 46 -8.50 -6.13 -4.57
C PHE A 46 -7.52 -6.62 -3.51
N THR A 47 -6.61 -7.48 -3.94
CA THR A 47 -5.46 -7.88 -3.15
C THR A 47 -4.33 -6.89 -3.41
N TYR A 48 -3.72 -6.37 -2.36
CA TYR A 48 -2.63 -5.40 -2.40
C TYR A 48 -1.42 -5.95 -1.66
N VAL A 49 -0.25 -5.87 -2.29
CA VAL A 49 1.04 -6.19 -1.67
C VAL A 49 1.74 -4.88 -1.36
N SER A 50 1.96 -4.59 -0.07
CA SER A 50 2.67 -3.38 0.36
C SER A 50 4.15 -3.44 -0.02
N ALA A 51 4.84 -2.31 0.06
CA ALA A 51 6.29 -2.25 -0.14
C ALA A 51 7.08 -3.11 0.87
N SER A 52 6.48 -3.39 2.04
CA SER A 52 7.02 -4.33 3.05
C SER A 52 6.71 -5.81 2.74
N GLY A 53 6.08 -6.11 1.58
CA GLY A 53 5.72 -7.47 1.18
C GLY A 53 4.45 -8.03 1.84
N ILE A 54 3.76 -7.25 2.68
CA ILE A 54 2.55 -7.71 3.36
C ILE A 54 1.37 -7.69 2.39
N GLN A 55 0.74 -8.84 2.22
CA GLN A 55 -0.44 -9.00 1.38
C GLN A 55 -1.72 -8.74 2.17
N THR A 56 -2.59 -7.87 1.66
CA THR A 56 -3.86 -7.51 2.31
C THR A 56 -4.98 -7.36 1.30
N ARG A 57 -6.21 -7.71 1.70
CA ARG A 57 -7.40 -7.37 0.93
C ARG A 57 -7.84 -5.95 1.24
N ARG A 58 -8.10 -5.17 0.20
CA ARG A 58 -8.56 -3.78 0.30
C ARG A 58 -9.91 -3.63 -0.37
N VAL A 59 -10.74 -2.76 0.19
CA VAL A 59 -11.98 -2.29 -0.41
C VAL A 59 -11.88 -0.78 -0.55
N VAL A 60 -12.04 -0.29 -1.78
CA VAL A 60 -11.73 1.10 -2.14
C VAL A 60 -12.84 1.67 -3.02
N ASP A 61 -13.24 2.90 -2.76
CA ASP A 61 -14.01 3.71 -3.68
C ASP A 61 -13.03 4.49 -4.57
N PRO A 62 -12.83 4.09 -5.83
CA PRO A 62 -11.82 4.67 -6.69
C PRO A 62 -12.23 6.10 -7.11
N TRP A 63 -11.27 7.03 -7.14
CA TRP A 63 -11.47 8.41 -7.56
C TRP A 63 -10.76 8.74 -8.85
N SER A 64 -9.50 8.34 -8.97
CA SER A 64 -8.68 8.59 -10.16
C SER A 64 -7.64 7.49 -10.37
N LEU A 65 -7.18 7.39 -11.61
CA LEU A 65 -5.98 6.66 -12.01
C LEU A 65 -5.01 7.66 -12.61
N GLU A 66 -3.83 7.76 -12.03
CA GLU A 66 -2.80 8.73 -12.41
C GLU A 66 -1.56 8.02 -12.93
N ALA A 67 -1.06 8.47 -14.08
CA ALA A 67 0.21 7.99 -14.60
C ALA A 67 1.35 8.75 -13.91
N THR A 68 2.32 8.01 -13.39
CA THR A 68 3.51 8.54 -12.76
C THR A 68 4.77 8.06 -13.47
N ALA A 69 5.93 8.56 -13.09
CA ALA A 69 7.21 8.09 -13.63
C ALA A 69 7.47 6.60 -13.34
N THR A 70 6.89 6.06 -12.27
CA THR A 70 7.09 4.68 -11.81
C THR A 70 5.95 3.74 -12.19
N GLY A 71 4.90 4.23 -12.86
CA GLY A 71 3.75 3.44 -13.28
C GLY A 71 2.42 4.13 -12.98
N TRP A 72 1.37 3.35 -12.77
CA TRP A 72 0.03 3.85 -12.48
C TRP A 72 -0.27 3.83 -10.99
N LEU A 73 -0.87 4.90 -10.48
CA LEU A 73 -1.43 5.00 -9.13
C LEU A 73 -2.95 5.04 -9.18
N LEU A 74 -3.59 4.21 -8.37
CA LEU A 74 -5.00 4.30 -8.06
C LEU A 74 -5.16 5.18 -6.82
N ARG A 75 -5.93 6.26 -6.90
CA ARG A 75 -6.33 7.06 -5.73
C ARG A 75 -7.79 6.78 -5.40
N GLY A 76 -8.09 6.69 -4.11
CA GLY A 76 -9.46 6.43 -3.68
C GLY A 76 -9.62 6.42 -2.16
N TRP A 77 -10.86 6.26 -1.72
CA TRP A 77 -11.20 6.09 -0.31
C TRP A 77 -11.07 4.63 0.11
N CYS A 78 -10.15 4.34 0.99
CA CYS A 78 -9.97 3.00 1.55
C CYS A 78 -10.89 2.81 2.75
N THR A 79 -11.88 1.92 2.65
CA THR A 79 -12.87 1.70 3.72
C THR A 79 -12.24 1.14 4.98
N ARG A 80 -11.21 0.30 4.86
CA ARG A 80 -10.50 -0.27 6.02
C ARG A 80 -9.69 0.77 6.80
N ALA A 81 -9.11 1.73 6.10
CA ALA A 81 -8.28 2.77 6.71
C ALA A 81 -9.10 4.03 7.05
N GLU A 82 -10.35 4.10 6.56
CA GLU A 82 -11.25 5.24 6.68
C GLU A 82 -10.61 6.56 6.23
N GLN A 83 -9.81 6.49 5.16
CA GLN A 83 -9.11 7.66 4.62
C GLN A 83 -8.80 7.51 3.14
N ALA A 84 -8.41 8.64 2.51
CA ALA A 84 -7.86 8.66 1.16
C ALA A 84 -6.51 7.92 1.13
N ARG A 85 -6.28 7.13 0.08
CA ARG A 85 -5.03 6.41 -0.14
C ARG A 85 -4.69 6.29 -1.61
N SER A 86 -3.39 6.17 -1.86
CA SER A 86 -2.83 5.83 -3.16
C SER A 86 -2.31 4.40 -3.15
N PHE A 87 -2.51 3.69 -4.25
CA PHE A 87 -2.10 2.30 -4.42
C PHE A 87 -1.38 2.14 -5.75
N ALA A 88 -0.14 1.66 -5.74
CA ALA A 88 0.55 1.31 -6.97
C ALA A 88 -0.18 0.17 -7.68
N VAL A 89 -0.62 0.40 -8.91
CA VAL A 89 -1.40 -0.60 -9.68
C VAL A 89 -0.59 -1.87 -9.93
N ALA A 90 0.73 -1.77 -10.02
CA ALA A 90 1.63 -2.90 -10.14
C ALA A 90 1.57 -3.87 -8.93
N SER A 91 1.16 -3.38 -7.77
CA SER A 91 0.99 -4.15 -6.53
C SER A 91 -0.45 -4.62 -6.30
N ILE A 92 -1.36 -4.39 -7.27
CA ILE A 92 -2.77 -4.77 -7.21
C ILE A 92 -3.01 -6.03 -8.03
N SER A 93 -3.73 -6.97 -7.43
CA SER A 93 -4.23 -8.17 -8.10
C SER A 93 -5.67 -8.48 -7.66
N ASP A 94 -6.35 -9.41 -8.36
CA ASP A 94 -7.68 -9.88 -7.98
C ASP A 94 -8.72 -8.75 -7.84
N VAL A 95 -8.77 -7.82 -8.79
CA VAL A 95 -9.74 -6.71 -8.79
C VAL A 95 -11.14 -7.26 -9.03
N ARG A 96 -12.08 -6.89 -8.16
CA ARG A 96 -13.50 -7.28 -8.25
C ARG A 96 -14.38 -6.07 -7.95
N GLY A 97 -15.45 -5.91 -8.73
CA GLY A 97 -16.50 -4.95 -8.43
C GLY A 97 -17.30 -5.37 -7.20
N GLU A 98 -17.57 -4.42 -6.32
CA GLU A 98 -18.37 -4.61 -5.10
C GLU A 98 -19.70 -3.82 -5.17
N GLY A 99 -20.11 -3.44 -6.38
CA GLY A 99 -21.29 -2.64 -6.61
C GLY A 99 -21.03 -1.13 -6.52
N ARG A 100 -22.10 -0.35 -6.62
CA ARG A 100 -21.99 1.11 -6.68
C ARG A 100 -21.32 1.66 -5.42
N ARG A 101 -20.39 2.59 -5.59
CA ARG A 101 -19.79 3.28 -4.45
C ARG A 101 -20.86 4.03 -3.66
N VAL A 102 -20.76 3.98 -2.33
CA VAL A 102 -21.77 4.53 -1.42
C VAL A 102 -21.50 6.00 -1.12
N GLU A 103 -20.26 6.45 -1.24
CA GLU A 103 -19.87 7.81 -0.87
C GLU A 103 -19.34 8.57 -2.07
N GLU A 104 -19.82 9.81 -2.22
CA GLU A 104 -19.14 10.79 -3.06
C GLU A 104 -17.69 10.97 -2.55
N PRO A 105 -16.75 11.34 -3.44
CA PRO A 105 -15.41 11.67 -3.03
C PRO A 105 -15.49 12.66 -1.87
N ARG A 106 -15.28 12.22 -0.65
CA ARG A 106 -15.12 13.16 0.46
C ARG A 106 -14.00 14.08 0.01
N ARG A 107 -14.29 15.35 -0.15
CA ARG A 107 -13.25 16.36 -0.37
C ARG A 107 -12.21 16.08 0.68
N VAL A 108 -10.99 15.78 0.26
CA VAL A 108 -9.86 15.66 1.17
C VAL A 108 -9.95 16.89 2.05
N ARG A 109 -10.31 16.70 3.33
CA ARG A 109 -10.41 17.84 4.24
C ARG A 109 -9.03 18.46 4.24
N GLN A 110 -8.93 19.70 3.79
CA GLN A 110 -7.65 20.46 3.80
C GLN A 110 -7.12 20.67 5.22
N ASP A 111 -7.94 20.31 6.22
CA ASP A 111 -7.69 20.52 7.65
C ASP A 111 -7.31 19.23 8.38
N ALA A 112 -6.78 18.22 7.71
CA ALA A 112 -6.25 17.05 8.42
C ALA A 112 -5.05 17.45 9.24
N PRO A 113 -4.95 17.01 10.51
CA PRO A 113 -3.70 17.06 11.23
C PRO A 113 -2.61 16.41 10.39
N THR A 114 -1.45 17.03 10.35
CA THR A 114 -0.30 16.47 9.63
C THR A 114 0.74 15.96 10.60
N TRP A 115 1.39 14.87 10.26
CA TRP A 115 2.57 14.41 10.97
C TRP A 115 3.79 14.54 10.06
N THR A 116 4.86 15.06 10.63
CA THR A 116 6.14 15.10 9.96
C THR A 116 7.01 13.96 10.49
N LEU A 117 7.40 13.06 9.59
CA LEU A 117 8.22 11.89 9.87
C LEU A 117 9.60 12.06 9.27
N GLU A 118 10.65 11.80 10.04
CA GLU A 118 11.98 11.57 9.48
C GLU A 118 12.24 10.07 9.39
N VAL A 119 12.47 9.61 8.18
CA VAL A 119 12.67 8.19 7.88
C VAL A 119 13.97 7.96 7.13
N ASP A 120 14.48 6.75 7.21
CA ASP A 120 15.60 6.34 6.38
C ASP A 120 15.15 6.08 4.92
N ARG A 121 16.11 5.70 4.07
CA ARG A 121 15.87 5.44 2.64
C ARG A 121 14.85 4.32 2.39
N ASP A 122 14.78 3.33 3.29
CA ASP A 122 14.00 2.11 3.09
C ASP A 122 12.52 2.34 3.42
N ALA A 123 12.17 3.42 4.13
CA ALA A 123 10.79 3.80 4.42
C ALA A 123 10.27 5.00 3.58
N ARG A 124 11.00 5.47 2.57
CA ARG A 124 10.57 6.60 1.71
C ARG A 124 9.29 6.34 0.94
N TRP A 125 8.97 5.07 0.69
CA TRP A 125 7.76 4.63 0.02
C TRP A 125 6.46 5.11 0.70
N ILE A 126 6.54 5.52 1.97
CA ILE A 126 5.41 6.07 2.73
C ILE A 126 4.83 7.32 2.06
N ALA A 127 5.67 8.16 1.47
CA ALA A 127 5.22 9.35 0.78
C ALA A 127 4.30 9.01 -0.39
N ASP A 128 4.65 7.99 -1.16
CA ASP A 128 3.86 7.58 -2.33
C ASP A 128 2.59 6.79 -1.93
N GLU A 129 2.68 5.94 -0.90
CA GLU A 129 1.57 5.07 -0.51
C GLU A 129 0.48 5.83 0.27
N TYR A 130 0.85 6.86 1.04
CA TYR A 130 -0.08 7.53 1.96
C TYR A 130 -0.35 8.99 1.63
N ASP A 131 -0.14 9.38 0.38
CA ASP A 131 -0.37 10.76 -0.07
C ASP A 131 0.48 11.79 0.71
N GLY A 132 1.66 11.35 1.13
CA GLY A 132 2.62 12.19 1.82
C GLY A 132 3.42 13.08 0.88
N HIS A 133 3.97 14.14 1.42
CA HIS A 133 4.85 15.05 0.70
C HIS A 133 6.27 14.97 1.28
N ILE A 134 7.26 14.77 0.40
CA ILE A 134 8.67 14.85 0.81
C ILE A 134 9.03 16.34 0.99
N ALA A 135 9.09 16.77 2.24
CA ALA A 135 9.41 18.14 2.59
C ALA A 135 10.92 18.41 2.49
N ALA A 136 11.76 17.41 2.70
CA ALA A 136 13.22 17.52 2.56
C ALA A 136 13.87 16.17 2.34
N GLU A 137 14.93 16.15 1.54
CA GLU A 137 15.84 15.03 1.41
C GLU A 137 16.90 15.11 2.50
N LEU A 138 17.26 13.96 3.10
CA LEU A 138 18.31 13.87 4.10
C LEU A 138 19.64 13.43 3.47
N ALA A 139 20.76 13.86 4.04
CA ALA A 139 22.09 13.63 3.47
C ALA A 139 22.46 12.15 3.27
N ASP A 140 21.83 11.26 4.01
CA ASP A 140 22.06 9.79 3.97
C ASP A 140 21.06 9.06 3.08
N GLY A 141 20.26 9.79 2.29
CA GLY A 141 19.24 9.25 1.41
C GLY A 141 17.90 9.00 2.07
N GLY A 142 17.74 9.29 3.35
CA GLY A 142 16.45 9.34 4.03
C GLY A 142 15.62 10.55 3.59
N ALA A 143 14.43 10.70 4.17
CA ALA A 143 13.53 11.80 3.85
C ALA A 143 12.79 12.32 5.08
N ARG A 144 12.45 13.61 5.05
CA ARG A 144 11.43 14.19 5.91
C ARG A 144 10.12 14.23 5.14
N ILE A 145 9.13 13.50 5.61
CA ILE A 145 7.85 13.29 4.93
C ILE A 145 6.74 13.89 5.79
N THR A 146 5.92 14.76 5.22
CA THR A 146 4.70 15.25 5.85
C THR A 146 3.51 14.44 5.33
N LEU A 147 2.75 13.84 6.22
CA LEU A 147 1.57 13.05 5.85
C LEU A 147 0.30 13.59 6.55
N PRO A 148 -0.87 13.56 5.86
CA PRO A 148 -2.15 13.80 6.52
C PRO A 148 -2.55 12.58 7.36
N VAL A 149 -2.90 12.80 8.63
CA VAL A 149 -3.33 11.75 9.56
C VAL A 149 -4.78 11.96 9.94
N TRP A 150 -5.68 11.30 9.22
CA TRP A 150 -7.13 11.41 9.41
C TRP A 150 -7.65 10.58 10.59
N ASN A 151 -6.92 9.53 10.95
CA ASN A 151 -7.23 8.60 12.02
C ASN A 151 -5.95 8.37 12.85
N GLU A 152 -5.96 8.83 14.08
CA GLU A 152 -4.80 8.74 14.98
C GLU A 152 -4.38 7.30 15.25
N GLN A 153 -5.34 6.39 15.46
CA GLN A 153 -5.04 4.97 15.69
C GLN A 153 -4.35 4.34 14.48
N TRP A 154 -4.77 4.71 13.26
CA TRP A 154 -4.06 4.30 12.06
C TRP A 154 -2.65 4.90 12.01
N GLY A 155 -2.50 6.19 12.33
CA GLY A 155 -1.19 6.84 12.38
C GLY A 155 -0.24 6.13 13.33
N LEU A 156 -0.71 5.79 14.55
CA LEU A 156 0.06 5.02 15.51
C LEU A 156 0.43 3.63 14.99
N SER A 157 -0.47 2.93 14.31
CA SER A 157 -0.17 1.64 13.69
C SER A 157 0.91 1.77 12.62
N LEU A 158 0.85 2.82 11.80
CA LEU A 158 1.89 3.11 10.81
C LEU A 158 3.26 3.32 11.48
N LEU A 159 3.32 4.10 12.57
CA LEU A 159 4.58 4.32 13.29
C LEU A 159 5.17 3.02 13.83
N ILE A 160 4.32 2.09 14.30
CA ILE A 160 4.78 0.77 14.76
C ILE A 160 5.34 -0.04 13.58
N ASP A 161 4.65 -0.06 12.45
CA ASP A 161 5.07 -0.81 11.26
C ASP A 161 6.41 -0.33 10.71
N ILE A 162 6.66 0.98 10.79
CA ILE A 162 7.90 1.59 10.28
C ILE A 162 8.95 1.86 11.37
N ALA A 163 8.70 1.45 12.61
CA ALA A 163 9.58 1.75 13.75
C ALA A 163 11.08 1.49 13.50
N PRO A 164 11.49 0.42 12.77
CA PRO A 164 12.90 0.18 12.47
C PRO A 164 13.53 1.28 11.58
N HIS A 165 12.72 2.01 10.82
CA HIS A 165 13.12 2.99 9.82
C HIS A 165 12.78 4.44 10.22
N LEU A 166 12.09 4.59 11.35
CA LEU A 166 11.65 5.88 11.87
C LEU A 166 12.73 6.50 12.75
N ARG A 167 13.08 7.75 12.49
CA ARG A 167 14.09 8.51 13.27
C ARG A 167 13.45 9.54 14.17
N ALA A 168 12.43 10.23 13.65
CA ALA A 168 11.69 11.23 14.38
C ALA A 168 10.25 11.33 13.89
N VAL A 169 9.35 11.73 14.78
CA VAL A 169 7.98 12.09 14.47
C VAL A 169 7.63 13.39 15.19
N SER A 170 6.98 14.28 14.46
CA SER A 170 6.44 15.54 14.98
C SER A 170 4.99 15.67 14.52
N PRO A 171 4.01 15.59 15.40
CA PRO A 171 2.64 15.98 15.10
C PRO A 171 2.55 17.50 15.04
N ASP A 172 1.90 18.05 14.01
CA ASP A 172 1.55 19.45 13.83
C ASP A 172 0.09 19.73 14.18
#